data_32fac08aa630ac4dd7c449e9b0d59b62
#
_entry.id   32fac08aa630ac4dd7c449e9b0d59b62
#
_cell.length_a   1.000
_cell.length_b   1.000
_cell.length_c   1.000
_cell.angle_alpha   90.00
_cell.angle_beta   90.00
_cell.angle_gamma   90.00
#
_symmetry.space_group_name_H-M   'P 1'
#
loop_
_entity.id
_entity.type
_entity.pdbx_description
1 polymer ?
#
loop_
_entity_poly.entity_id
_entity_poly.type
_entity_poly.pdbx_seq_one_letter_code
_entity_poly.pdbx_strand_id
1 'polypeptide(L)'
;MRITVIGCGRWGSLIAWYLDRTGHAVTLYGRPGSRHMQRFLAARRNDLLELPESIRLSTDLSCVRQAEIVVISIGSQGLQGLMDQLRPLTLRDKIFVLCMKGLEQG
;
A
#
# COMPACT_ATOMS: atom_id res chain seq x y z
N MET A 1 -12.99 -2.75 8.36
CA MET A 1 -11.89 -1.87 8.77
C MET A 1 -11.33 -1.10 7.58
N ARG A 2 -10.82 0.07 7.84
CA ARG A 2 -10.16 0.85 6.79
C ARG A 2 -8.67 0.56 6.83
N ILE A 3 -8.14 0.06 5.73
CA ILE A 3 -6.76 -0.38 5.65
C ILE A 3 -6.09 0.31 4.46
N THR A 4 -4.91 0.87 4.69
CA THR A 4 -4.08 1.38 3.61
C THR A 4 -2.88 0.47 3.45
N VAL A 5 -2.66 0.01 2.23
CA VAL A 5 -1.48 -0.79 1.88
C VAL A 5 -0.50 0.14 1.16
N ILE A 6 0.68 0.30 1.72
CA ILE A 6 1.73 1.12 1.14
C ILE A 6 2.68 0.21 0.36
N GLY A 7 2.78 0.45 -0.93
CA GLY A 7 3.58 -0.35 -1.83
C GLY A 7 2.69 -1.14 -2.76
N CYS A 8 2.78 -0.83 -4.05
CA CYS A 8 1.89 -1.39 -5.05
C CYS A 8 2.58 -2.38 -5.99
N GLY A 9 3.67 -2.98 -5.53
CA GLY A 9 4.31 -4.05 -6.26
C GLY A 9 3.50 -5.34 -6.17
N ARG A 10 4.13 -6.46 -6.48
CA ARG A 10 3.42 -7.74 -6.54
C ARG A 10 2.79 -8.11 -5.20
N TRP A 11 3.57 -8.03 -4.12
CA TRP A 11 3.07 -8.40 -2.80
C TRP A 11 2.04 -7.41 -2.28
N GLY A 12 2.31 -6.12 -2.42
CA GLY A 12 1.37 -5.11 -1.92
C GLY A 12 0.03 -5.18 -2.62
N SER A 13 0.02 -5.35 -3.94
CA SER A 13 -1.22 -5.46 -4.67
C SER A 13 -1.99 -6.73 -4.31
N LEU A 14 -1.28 -7.84 -4.09
CA LEU A 14 -1.92 -9.08 -3.70
C LEU A 14 -2.54 -8.97 -2.30
N ILE A 15 -1.83 -8.33 -1.38
CA ILE A 15 -2.35 -8.10 -0.02
C ILE A 15 -3.61 -7.23 -0.09
N ALA A 16 -3.56 -6.15 -0.88
CA ALA A 16 -4.71 -5.26 -1.02
C ALA A 16 -5.91 -6.01 -1.58
N TRP A 17 -5.68 -6.82 -2.61
CA TRP A 17 -6.75 -7.61 -3.22
C TRP A 17 -7.37 -8.57 -2.21
N TYR A 18 -6.54 -9.26 -1.46
CA TYR A 18 -7.03 -10.21 -0.46
C TYR A 18 -7.85 -9.52 0.63
N LEU A 19 -7.34 -8.40 1.14
CA LEU A 19 -8.04 -7.68 2.21
C LEU A 19 -9.38 -7.13 1.73
N ASP A 20 -9.43 -6.67 0.48
CA ASP A 20 -10.69 -6.22 -0.10
C ASP A 20 -11.69 -7.37 -0.16
N ARG A 21 -11.24 -8.55 -0.55
CA ARG A 21 -12.12 -9.71 -0.65
C ARG A 21 -12.66 -10.14 0.71
N THR A 22 -11.95 -9.86 1.78
CA THR A 22 -12.38 -10.23 3.12
C THR A 22 -13.25 -9.15 3.77
N GLY A 23 -13.64 -8.13 3.00
CA GLY A 23 -14.64 -7.17 3.46
C GLY A 23 -14.10 -5.88 4.03
N HIS A 24 -12.80 -5.61 3.85
CA HIS A 24 -12.22 -4.37 4.35
C HIS A 24 -12.27 -3.27 3.29
N ALA A 25 -12.28 -2.02 3.74
CA ALA A 25 -12.16 -0.87 2.85
C ALA A 25 -10.67 -0.60 2.64
N VAL A 26 -10.18 -0.85 1.44
CA VAL A 26 -8.75 -0.85 1.17
C VAL A 26 -8.37 0.29 0.24
N THR A 27 -7.29 0.98 0.59
CA THR A 27 -6.61 1.94 -0.28
C THR A 27 -5.21 1.41 -0.56
N LEU A 28 -4.84 1.38 -1.83
CA LEU A 28 -3.50 0.96 -2.23
C LEU A 28 -2.72 2.21 -2.62
N TYR A 29 -1.63 2.47 -1.89
CA TYR A 29 -0.79 3.63 -2.13
C TYR A 29 0.45 3.24 -2.91
N GLY A 30 0.77 4.01 -3.93
CA GLY A 30 2.04 3.94 -4.63
C GLY A 30 2.59 5.34 -4.83
N ARG A 31 3.92 5.46 -4.88
CA ARG A 31 4.54 6.76 -5.14
C ARG A 31 4.10 7.30 -6.49
N PRO A 32 4.06 8.63 -6.65
CA PRO A 32 3.64 9.21 -7.94
C PRO A 32 4.48 8.74 -9.13
N GLY A 33 5.77 8.44 -8.91
CA GLY A 33 6.63 7.97 -9.98
C GLY A 33 6.68 6.47 -10.16
N SER A 34 5.90 5.72 -9.39
CA SER A 34 5.92 4.27 -9.44
C SER A 34 5.32 3.74 -10.74
N ARG A 35 6.07 2.90 -11.45
CA ARG A 35 5.55 2.25 -12.65
C ARG A 35 4.39 1.32 -12.33
N HIS A 36 4.47 0.63 -11.22
CA HIS A 36 3.37 -0.25 -10.79
C HIS A 36 2.09 0.54 -10.59
N MET A 37 2.19 1.68 -9.91
CA MET A 37 1.00 2.50 -9.68
C MET A 37 0.46 3.07 -10.98
N GLN A 38 1.34 3.49 -11.90
CA GLN A 38 0.89 4.01 -13.19
C GLN A 38 0.11 2.94 -13.96
N ARG A 39 0.55 1.70 -13.92
CA ARG A 39 -0.17 0.60 -14.56
C ARG A 39 -1.55 0.40 -13.93
N PHE A 40 -1.64 0.46 -12.61
CA PHE A 40 -2.93 0.32 -11.95
C PHE A 40 -3.85 1.48 -12.24
N LEU A 41 -3.33 2.69 -12.30
CA LEU A 41 -4.16 3.85 -12.63
C LEU A 41 -4.69 3.76 -14.05
N ALA A 42 -3.93 3.17 -14.95
CA ALA A 42 -4.34 3.04 -16.35
C ALA A 42 -5.30 1.88 -16.59
N ALA A 43 -5.06 0.71 -15.95
CA ALA A 43 -5.79 -0.50 -16.28
C ALA A 43 -6.31 -1.27 -15.07
N ARG A 44 -5.96 -0.87 -13.87
CA ARG A 44 -6.34 -1.51 -12.62
C ARG A 44 -5.93 -2.97 -12.53
N ARG A 45 -4.86 -3.35 -13.21
CA ARG A 45 -4.38 -4.73 -13.17
C ARG A 45 -2.89 -4.81 -13.41
N ASN A 46 -2.30 -5.92 -12.99
CA ASN A 46 -0.93 -6.27 -13.32
C ASN A 46 -0.91 -7.70 -13.84
N ASP A 47 0.27 -8.33 -13.86
CA ASP A 47 0.42 -9.67 -14.40
C ASP A 47 -0.25 -10.74 -13.54
N LEU A 48 -0.54 -10.44 -12.29
CA LEU A 48 -1.06 -11.42 -11.33
C LEU A 48 -2.55 -11.31 -11.12
N LEU A 49 -3.08 -10.09 -11.11
CA LEU A 49 -4.46 -9.89 -10.68
C LEU A 49 -5.03 -8.60 -11.22
N GLU A 50 -6.34 -8.50 -11.11
CA GLU A 50 -7.08 -7.30 -11.44
C GLU A 50 -7.68 -6.75 -10.16
N LEU A 51 -7.52 -5.45 -9.94
CA LEU A 51 -8.02 -4.81 -8.72
C LEU A 51 -9.48 -4.39 -8.91
N PRO A 52 -10.37 -4.82 -8.01
CA PRO A 52 -11.76 -4.36 -8.10
C PRO A 52 -11.86 -2.87 -7.83
N GLU A 53 -12.95 -2.27 -8.28
CA GLU A 53 -13.15 -0.85 -8.12
C GLU A 53 -13.31 -0.43 -6.66
N SER A 54 -13.63 -1.37 -5.81
CA SER A 54 -13.73 -1.12 -4.37
C SER A 54 -12.39 -0.75 -3.74
N ILE A 55 -11.26 -1.10 -4.36
CA ILE A 55 -9.95 -0.70 -3.90
C ILE A 55 -9.64 0.68 -4.43
N ARG A 56 -9.36 1.62 -3.53
CA ARG A 56 -8.95 2.96 -3.93
C ARG A 56 -7.47 2.97 -4.24
N LEU A 57 -7.10 3.67 -5.31
CA LEU A 57 -5.71 3.88 -5.67
C LEU A 57 -5.33 5.30 -5.31
N SER A 58 -4.18 5.48 -4.67
CA SER A 58 -3.74 6.80 -4.25
C SER A 58 -2.24 6.97 -4.44
N THR A 59 -1.84 8.17 -4.83
CA THR A 59 -0.44 8.58 -4.86
C THR A 59 -0.15 9.63 -3.80
N ASP A 60 -1.12 9.91 -2.94
CA ASP A 60 -1.00 10.88 -1.86
C ASP A 60 -0.88 10.13 -0.54
N LEU A 61 0.27 10.24 0.11
CA LEU A 61 0.54 9.48 1.33
C LEU A 61 -0.38 9.89 2.49
N SER A 62 -0.97 11.08 2.42
CA SER A 62 -1.89 11.51 3.49
C SER A 62 -3.12 10.61 3.59
N CYS A 63 -3.35 9.74 2.60
CA CYS A 63 -4.46 8.79 2.66
C CYS A 63 -4.36 7.86 3.87
N VAL A 64 -3.15 7.68 4.44
CA VAL A 64 -2.99 6.83 5.62
C VAL A 64 -3.71 7.39 6.85
N ARG A 65 -4.02 8.68 6.87
CA ARG A 65 -4.71 9.28 8.02
C ARG A 65 -6.06 8.65 8.27
N GLN A 66 -6.71 8.16 7.24
CA GLN A 66 -8.04 7.59 7.35
C GLN A 66 -8.02 6.10 7.67
N ALA A 67 -6.85 5.49 7.64
CA ALA A 67 -6.72 4.06 7.87
C ALA A 67 -6.63 3.75 9.36
N GLU A 68 -7.19 2.62 9.74
CA GLU A 68 -7.01 2.07 11.07
C GLU A 68 -5.77 1.20 11.11
N ILE A 69 -5.52 0.51 10.00
CA ILE A 69 -4.34 -0.35 9.85
C ILE A 69 -3.57 0.11 8.63
N VAL A 70 -2.26 0.23 8.77
CA VAL A 70 -1.37 0.58 7.66
C VAL A 70 -0.44 -0.59 7.43
N VAL A 71 -0.55 -1.22 6.27
CA VAL A 71 0.31 -2.33 5.88
C VAL A 71 1.43 -1.78 5.00
N ILE A 72 2.66 -2.00 5.40
CA ILE A 72 3.82 -1.50 4.66
C ILE A 72 4.45 -2.69 3.93
N SER A 73 4.39 -2.64 2.60
CA SER A 73 4.89 -3.70 1.75
C SER A 73 5.85 -3.11 0.71
N ILE A 74 7.01 -2.68 1.20
CA ILE A 74 8.06 -2.13 0.35
C ILE A 74 9.37 -2.82 0.71
N GLY A 75 10.38 -2.65 -0.13
CA GLY A 75 11.70 -3.18 0.16
C GLY A 75 12.35 -2.43 1.31
N SER A 76 13.29 -3.08 1.98
CA SER A 76 13.96 -2.49 3.13
C SER A 76 14.68 -1.19 2.76
N GLN A 77 15.12 -1.06 1.52
CA GLN A 77 15.83 0.15 1.08
C GLN A 77 14.94 1.39 1.08
N GLY A 78 13.65 1.22 0.89
CA GLY A 78 12.73 2.34 0.86
C GLY A 78 12.12 2.68 2.20
N LEU A 79 12.36 1.85 3.21
CA LEU A 79 11.66 1.98 4.48
C LEU A 79 11.99 3.28 5.20
N GLN A 80 13.27 3.65 5.23
CA GLN A 80 13.67 4.87 5.93
C GLN A 80 13.04 6.11 5.30
N GLY A 81 13.04 6.18 3.97
CA GLY A 81 12.40 7.31 3.29
C GLY A 81 10.92 7.38 3.57
N LEU A 82 10.26 6.22 3.62
CA LEU A 82 8.85 6.18 3.95
C LEU A 82 8.61 6.66 5.38
N MET A 83 9.41 6.22 6.34
CA MET A 83 9.27 6.64 7.73
C MET A 83 9.41 8.15 7.85
N ASP A 84 10.36 8.74 7.11
CA ASP A 84 10.56 10.17 7.12
C ASP A 84 9.34 10.91 6.58
N GLN A 85 8.66 10.34 5.59
CA GLN A 85 7.46 10.95 5.03
C GLN A 85 6.24 10.78 5.94
N LEU A 86 6.19 9.71 6.71
CA LEU A 86 5.07 9.47 7.61
C LEU A 86 5.15 10.30 8.88
N ARG A 87 6.36 10.65 9.31
CA ARG A 87 6.54 11.35 10.57
C ARG A 87 5.76 12.66 10.67
N PRO A 88 5.77 13.53 9.65
CA PRO A 88 5.02 14.79 9.73
C PRO A 88 3.51 14.63 9.79
N LEU A 89 3.00 13.45 9.43
CA LEU A 89 1.56 13.22 9.39
C LEU A 89 0.95 13.01 10.76
N THR A 90 1.77 12.86 11.78
CA THR A 90 1.32 12.72 13.17
C THR A 90 0.28 11.62 13.31
N LEU A 91 0.67 10.41 12.93
CA LEU A 91 -0.24 9.27 12.95
C LEU A 91 -0.30 8.67 14.34
N ARG A 92 -1.50 8.62 14.91
CA ARG A 92 -1.73 8.06 16.24
C ARG A 92 -2.78 6.97 16.16
N ASP A 93 -2.72 6.07 17.11
CA ASP A 93 -3.75 5.04 17.29
C ASP A 93 -3.94 4.18 16.06
N LYS A 94 -2.84 3.95 15.33
CA LYS A 94 -2.88 3.11 14.15
C LYS A 94 -2.02 1.88 14.35
N ILE A 95 -2.46 0.79 13.76
CA ILE A 95 -1.69 -0.44 13.77
C ILE A 95 -0.86 -0.48 12.49
N PHE A 96 0.45 -0.65 12.63
CA PHE A 96 1.36 -0.77 11.50
C PHE A 96 1.81 -2.21 11.35
N VAL A 97 1.67 -2.75 10.16
CA VAL A 97 2.09 -4.11 9.84
C VAL A 97 3.16 -4.04 8.77
N LEU A 98 4.32 -4.59 9.06
CA LEU A 98 5.43 -4.61 8.13
C LEU A 98 5.47 -5.94 7.38
N CYS A 99 5.46 -5.87 6.06
CA CYS A 99 5.66 -7.02 5.21
C CYS A 99 6.97 -6.83 4.46
N MET A 100 8.06 -7.26 5.06
CA MET A 100 9.40 -6.97 4.59
C MET A 100 9.86 -8.01 3.58
N LYS A 101 9.41 -7.83 2.38
CA LYS A 101 9.76 -8.73 1.31
C LYS A 101 11.26 -8.82 1.06
N GLY A 102 11.97 -7.71 1.26
CA GLY A 102 13.40 -7.66 1.01
C GLY A 102 14.21 -8.62 1.85
N LEU A 103 13.67 -9.08 2.96
CA LEU A 103 14.38 -10.01 3.83
C LEU A 103 14.64 -11.35 3.16
N GLU A 104 13.80 -11.72 2.22
CA GLU A 104 13.94 -12.99 1.51
C GLU A 104 15.20 -13.05 0.66
N GLN A 105 15.72 -11.93 0.33
CA GLN A 105 16.86 -11.87 -0.57
C GLN A 105 18.18 -12.06 0.16
N GLY A 106 18.10 -12.11 1.46
CA GLY A 106 19.28 -12.34 2.27
C GLY A 106 20.31 -11.28 2.11
#